data_c93327eb212a5fa60f0c5128b6e11c1c
#
_entry.id   c93327eb212a5fa60f0c5128b6e11c1c
#
_cell.length_a   1.000
_cell.length_b   1.000
_cell.length_c   1.000
_cell.angle_alpha   90.00
_cell.angle_beta   90.00
_cell.angle_gamma   90.00
#
_symmetry.space_group_name_H-M   'P 1'
#
loop_
_entity.id
_entity.type
_entity.pdbx_description
1 polymer ?
#
loop_
_entity_poly.entity_id
_entity_poly.type
_entity_poly.pdbx_seq_one_letter_code
_entity_poly.pdbx_strand_id
1 'polypeptide(L)'
;MKKITTTGLLACALMFGMMACGGSGTDSVEEAQEQTEERFEDTAMEEPRVEASEFMTKAASSSMMEVEAGKLAQERATNPQVKEFASMMVKDHTAANDELRTMATSKNITLPDSMSSDHMDHMRELREKQGAEFDRDYMDKIVSAHDNDISMFEDVAEDENYEDADVKAFASKTLPKLREHHQRAQQIKDGLQQ
;
A
#
# COMPACT_ATOMS: atom_id res chain seq x y z
N MET A 1 -10.06 0.36 81.70
CA MET A 1 -10.81 0.68 80.48
C MET A 1 -9.78 1.23 79.46
N LYS A 2 -9.23 0.38 78.60
CA LYS A 2 -8.36 0.78 77.48
C LYS A 2 -8.92 0.11 76.22
N LYS A 3 -9.36 0.91 75.27
CA LYS A 3 -9.81 0.50 73.98
C LYS A 3 -8.63 0.31 73.05
N ILE A 4 -8.46 -0.88 72.49
CA ILE A 4 -7.45 -1.22 71.51
C ILE A 4 -8.13 -1.06 70.16
N THR A 5 -7.67 -0.12 69.36
CA THR A 5 -8.08 0.07 67.96
C THR A 5 -7.13 -0.71 67.07
N THR A 6 -7.66 -1.74 66.42
CA THR A 6 -6.93 -2.56 65.45
C THR A 6 -7.01 -1.89 64.08
N THR A 7 -5.85 -1.43 63.57
CA THR A 7 -5.69 -0.88 62.22
C THR A 7 -5.52 -2.02 61.24
N GLY A 8 -6.51 -2.21 60.39
CA GLY A 8 -6.45 -3.18 59.29
C GLY A 8 -5.60 -2.65 58.11
N LEU A 9 -4.53 -3.35 57.82
CA LEU A 9 -3.69 -3.11 56.63
C LEU A 9 -4.39 -3.75 55.42
N LEU A 10 -4.91 -2.93 54.51
CA LEU A 10 -5.42 -3.37 53.24
C LEU A 10 -4.28 -3.50 52.25
N ALA A 11 -3.83 -4.73 52.01
CA ALA A 11 -2.85 -5.02 50.95
C ALA A 11 -3.56 -5.00 49.60
N CYS A 12 -3.40 -3.92 48.83
CA CYS A 12 -3.72 -3.88 47.39
C CYS A 12 -2.71 -4.69 46.62
N ALA A 13 -3.02 -5.91 46.29
CA ALA A 13 -2.28 -6.68 45.28
C ALA A 13 -2.59 -6.10 43.89
N LEU A 14 -1.66 -5.31 43.39
CA LEU A 14 -1.63 -4.93 41.98
C LEU A 14 -1.33 -6.19 41.15
N MET A 15 -2.36 -6.81 40.62
CA MET A 15 -2.19 -7.78 39.54
C MET A 15 -1.79 -7.01 38.28
N PHE A 16 -0.50 -7.02 37.98
CA PHE A 16 -0.01 -6.72 36.65
C PHE A 16 -0.48 -7.85 35.71
N GLY A 17 -1.64 -7.65 35.11
CA GLY A 17 -2.03 -8.44 33.94
C GLY A 17 -1.03 -8.16 32.84
N MET A 18 -0.12 -9.11 32.58
CA MET A 18 0.57 -9.17 31.31
C MET A 18 -0.49 -9.43 30.24
N MET A 19 -0.97 -8.37 29.61
CA MET A 19 -1.65 -8.45 28.34
C MET A 19 -0.58 -8.92 27.35
N ALA A 20 -0.58 -10.23 27.09
CA ALA A 20 0.10 -10.75 25.91
C ALA A 20 -0.62 -10.13 24.70
N CYS A 21 -0.04 -9.07 24.14
CA CYS A 21 -0.35 -8.61 22.82
C CYS A 21 0.04 -9.72 21.83
N GLY A 22 -0.89 -10.62 21.57
CA GLY A 22 -0.96 -11.35 20.31
C GLY A 22 -1.43 -10.33 19.28
N GLY A 23 -0.52 -9.51 18.77
CA GLY A 23 -0.85 -8.52 17.77
C GLY A 23 -1.07 -9.21 16.44
N SER A 24 -2.32 -9.36 16.01
CA SER A 24 -2.64 -9.11 14.61
C SER A 24 -2.40 -7.60 14.43
N GLY A 25 -1.19 -7.23 14.02
CA GLY A 25 -0.91 -5.83 13.72
C GLY A 25 -1.90 -5.37 12.66
N THR A 26 -2.57 -4.26 12.91
CA THR A 26 -3.43 -3.60 11.94
C THR A 26 -2.60 -3.39 10.66
N ASP A 27 -3.21 -3.62 9.50
CA ASP A 27 -2.54 -3.40 8.21
C ASP A 27 -2.14 -1.93 8.09
N SER A 28 -0.95 -1.65 7.59
CA SER A 28 -0.42 -0.28 7.48
C SER A 28 -1.31 0.64 6.63
N VAL A 29 -2.05 0.07 5.68
CA VAL A 29 -3.02 0.80 4.87
C VAL A 29 -4.24 1.17 5.71
N GLU A 30 -4.80 0.22 6.46
CA GLU A 30 -5.94 0.46 7.36
C GLU A 30 -5.59 1.49 8.44
N GLU A 31 -4.43 1.36 9.07
CA GLU A 31 -3.97 2.34 10.07
C GLU A 31 -3.87 3.76 9.51
N ALA A 32 -3.36 3.92 8.29
CA ALA A 32 -3.25 5.22 7.64
C ALA A 32 -4.63 5.81 7.30
N GLN A 33 -5.59 4.98 6.91
CA GLN A 33 -6.97 5.36 6.65
C GLN A 33 -7.67 5.81 7.94
N GLU A 34 -7.60 5.01 9.01
CA GLU A 34 -8.15 5.34 10.33
C GLU A 34 -7.61 6.67 10.85
N GLN A 35 -6.30 6.92 10.73
CA GLN A 35 -5.70 8.20 11.14
C GLN A 35 -6.23 9.39 10.34
N THR A 36 -6.60 9.19 9.09
CA THR A 36 -7.20 10.25 8.26
C THR A 36 -8.66 10.45 8.64
N GLU A 37 -9.43 9.38 8.82
CA GLU A 37 -10.83 9.43 9.26
C GLU A 37 -10.95 10.16 10.60
N GLU A 38 -10.20 9.75 11.64
CA GLU A 38 -10.17 10.41 12.94
C GLU A 38 -9.86 11.92 12.85
N ARG A 39 -8.98 12.31 11.92
CA ARG A 39 -8.59 13.72 11.74
C ARG A 39 -9.70 14.59 11.19
N PHE A 40 -10.55 14.02 10.36
CA PHE A 40 -11.62 14.74 9.69
C PHE A 40 -13.02 14.42 10.25
N GLU A 41 -13.11 13.56 11.27
CA GLU A 41 -14.36 13.22 11.95
C GLU A 41 -15.16 14.49 12.33
N ASP A 42 -16.46 14.45 12.12
CA ASP A 42 -17.38 15.56 12.36
C ASP A 42 -17.08 16.87 11.57
N THR A 43 -16.28 16.81 10.52
CA THR A 43 -16.02 17.97 9.65
C THR A 43 -16.80 17.86 8.33
N ALA A 44 -16.98 19.00 7.65
CA ALA A 44 -17.59 19.01 6.31
C ALA A 44 -16.69 18.36 5.23
N MET A 45 -15.45 18.00 5.58
CA MET A 45 -14.48 17.37 4.68
C MET A 45 -14.32 15.87 4.95
N GLU A 46 -15.09 15.28 5.86
CA GLU A 46 -14.94 13.88 6.25
C GLU A 46 -15.10 12.94 5.05
N GLU A 47 -16.26 12.89 4.42
CA GLU A 47 -16.49 12.01 3.26
C GLU A 47 -15.45 12.19 2.14
N PRO A 48 -15.18 13.42 1.62
CA PRO A 48 -14.19 13.61 0.55
C PRO A 48 -12.77 13.22 0.96
N ARG A 49 -12.41 13.35 2.25
CA ARG A 49 -11.07 12.97 2.72
C ARG A 49 -10.93 11.48 2.98
N VAL A 50 -11.97 10.82 3.46
CA VAL A 50 -12.01 9.37 3.61
C VAL A 50 -11.89 8.70 2.25
N GLU A 51 -12.71 9.10 1.27
CA GLU A 51 -12.67 8.57 -0.09
C GLU A 51 -11.29 8.78 -0.76
N ALA A 52 -10.73 10.00 -0.65
CA ALA A 52 -9.40 10.29 -1.16
C ALA A 52 -8.31 9.47 -0.45
N SER A 53 -8.44 9.26 0.88
CA SER A 53 -7.51 8.44 1.67
C SER A 53 -7.53 6.98 1.26
N GLU A 54 -8.71 6.41 1.03
CA GLU A 54 -8.83 5.02 0.57
C GLU A 54 -8.10 4.78 -0.75
N PHE A 55 -8.30 5.64 -1.73
CA PHE A 55 -7.59 5.56 -3.00
C PHE A 55 -6.08 5.74 -2.82
N MET A 56 -5.67 6.82 -2.15
CA MET A 56 -4.27 7.21 -2.05
C MET A 56 -3.43 6.21 -1.26
N THR A 57 -3.97 5.63 -0.18
CA THR A 57 -3.27 4.64 0.64
C THR A 57 -3.08 3.31 -0.10
N LYS A 58 -4.10 2.85 -0.83
CA LYS A 58 -4.03 1.65 -1.68
C LYS A 58 -3.03 1.85 -2.82
N ALA A 59 -3.10 2.99 -3.52
CA ALA A 59 -2.17 3.33 -4.60
C ALA A 59 -0.72 3.45 -4.10
N ALA A 60 -0.49 4.03 -2.92
CA ALA A 60 0.83 4.09 -2.30
C ALA A 60 1.38 2.71 -1.98
N SER A 61 0.56 1.82 -1.40
CA SER A 61 0.95 0.45 -1.06
C SER A 61 1.31 -0.37 -2.30
N SER A 62 0.48 -0.33 -3.35
CA SER A 62 0.75 -1.01 -4.62
C SER A 62 2.05 -0.51 -5.24
N SER A 63 2.20 0.80 -5.36
CA SER A 63 3.41 1.39 -5.93
C SER A 63 4.69 1.10 -5.13
N MET A 64 4.62 1.01 -3.80
CA MET A 64 5.76 0.55 -2.97
C MET A 64 6.15 -0.89 -3.31
N MET A 65 5.18 -1.79 -3.45
CA MET A 65 5.41 -3.18 -3.84
C MET A 65 6.07 -3.26 -5.22
N GLU A 66 5.57 -2.51 -6.20
CA GLU A 66 6.09 -2.54 -7.57
C GLU A 66 7.50 -1.95 -7.67
N VAL A 67 7.82 -0.91 -6.89
CA VAL A 67 9.19 -0.37 -6.80
C VAL A 67 10.14 -1.39 -6.18
N GLU A 68 9.75 -2.07 -5.10
CA GLU A 68 10.59 -3.10 -4.47
C GLU A 68 10.75 -4.33 -5.36
N ALA A 69 9.67 -4.82 -5.97
CA ALA A 69 9.70 -5.94 -6.92
C ALA A 69 10.58 -5.60 -8.14
N GLY A 70 10.47 -4.38 -8.64
CA GLY A 70 11.30 -3.89 -9.73
C GLY A 70 12.79 -3.84 -9.39
N LYS A 71 13.16 -3.36 -8.20
CA LYS A 71 14.55 -3.38 -7.72
C LYS A 71 15.07 -4.82 -7.62
N LEU A 72 14.27 -5.72 -7.06
CA LEU A 72 14.63 -7.13 -6.97
C LEU A 72 14.80 -7.76 -8.36
N ALA A 73 13.95 -7.40 -9.33
CA ALA A 73 14.05 -7.90 -10.69
C ALA A 73 15.28 -7.35 -11.44
N GLN A 74 15.70 -6.11 -11.20
CA GLN A 74 16.97 -5.60 -11.74
C GLN A 74 18.17 -6.44 -11.30
N GLU A 75 18.14 -6.95 -10.06
CA GLU A 75 19.21 -7.76 -9.48
C GLU A 75 19.14 -9.22 -9.96
N ARG A 76 17.96 -9.85 -9.92
CA ARG A 76 17.77 -11.31 -10.02
C ARG A 76 17.28 -11.82 -11.37
N ALA A 77 16.58 -10.99 -12.15
CA ALA A 77 16.04 -11.45 -13.43
C ALA A 77 17.15 -11.94 -14.35
N THR A 78 16.87 -12.99 -15.10
CA THR A 78 17.78 -13.56 -16.09
C THR A 78 17.47 -13.07 -17.50
N ASN A 79 16.21 -12.73 -17.78
CA ASN A 79 15.79 -12.23 -19.07
C ASN A 79 16.08 -10.73 -19.18
N PRO A 80 16.79 -10.27 -20.24
CA PRO A 80 17.11 -8.84 -20.41
C PRO A 80 15.89 -7.92 -20.54
N GLN A 81 14.79 -8.41 -21.14
CA GLN A 81 13.56 -7.63 -21.29
C GLN A 81 12.87 -7.41 -19.93
N VAL A 82 12.92 -8.41 -19.04
CA VAL A 82 12.42 -8.27 -17.66
C VAL A 82 13.24 -7.23 -16.90
N LYS A 83 14.57 -7.25 -17.01
CA LYS A 83 15.43 -6.23 -16.36
C LYS A 83 15.16 -4.81 -16.85
N GLU A 84 15.01 -4.65 -18.16
CA GLU A 84 14.71 -3.34 -18.76
C GLU A 84 13.34 -2.83 -18.29
N PHE A 85 12.33 -3.71 -18.33
CA PHE A 85 11.00 -3.41 -17.85
C PHE A 85 11.00 -3.03 -16.36
N ALA A 86 11.68 -3.80 -15.52
CA ALA A 86 11.83 -3.51 -14.09
C ALA A 86 12.47 -2.14 -13.83
N SER A 87 13.43 -1.73 -14.66
CA SER A 87 14.06 -0.41 -14.53
C SER A 87 13.09 0.73 -14.85
N MET A 88 12.22 0.54 -15.84
CA MET A 88 11.13 1.47 -16.17
C MET A 88 10.11 1.54 -15.02
N MET A 89 9.68 0.39 -14.48
CA MET A 89 8.75 0.31 -13.35
C MET A 89 9.26 1.08 -12.14
N VAL A 90 10.51 0.84 -11.72
CA VAL A 90 11.12 1.56 -10.58
C VAL A 90 11.10 3.07 -10.81
N LYS A 91 11.46 3.53 -12.01
CA LYS A 91 11.48 4.96 -12.31
C LYS A 91 10.08 5.59 -12.25
N ASP A 92 9.13 4.99 -12.95
CA ASP A 92 7.81 5.58 -13.15
C ASP A 92 6.97 5.51 -11.86
N HIS A 93 7.02 4.40 -11.13
CA HIS A 93 6.30 4.27 -9.85
C HIS A 93 6.95 5.08 -8.72
N THR A 94 8.27 5.27 -8.72
CA THR A 94 8.90 6.22 -7.78
C THR A 94 8.40 7.65 -8.01
N ALA A 95 8.33 8.09 -9.27
CA ALA A 95 7.83 9.42 -9.59
C ALA A 95 6.35 9.61 -9.22
N ALA A 96 5.51 8.58 -9.46
CA ALA A 96 4.11 8.59 -9.06
C ALA A 96 3.94 8.65 -7.54
N ASN A 97 4.74 7.89 -6.78
CA ASN A 97 4.75 7.93 -5.32
C ASN A 97 5.15 9.30 -4.76
N ASP A 98 6.12 9.97 -5.35
CA ASP A 98 6.55 11.29 -4.91
C ASP A 98 5.45 12.34 -5.13
N GLU A 99 4.72 12.26 -6.26
CA GLU A 99 3.57 13.11 -6.54
C GLU A 99 2.43 12.82 -5.55
N LEU A 100 2.11 11.54 -5.32
CA LEU A 100 1.08 11.10 -4.38
C LEU A 100 1.39 11.58 -2.95
N ARG A 101 2.64 11.45 -2.50
CA ARG A 101 3.10 11.92 -1.18
C ARG A 101 2.96 13.44 -1.03
N THR A 102 3.27 14.18 -2.09
CA THR A 102 3.12 15.64 -2.10
C THR A 102 1.65 16.03 -1.96
N MET A 103 0.77 15.36 -2.69
CA MET A 103 -0.68 15.56 -2.65
C MET A 103 -1.24 15.21 -1.27
N ALA A 104 -0.89 14.05 -0.70
CA ALA A 104 -1.32 13.63 0.63
C ALA A 104 -0.96 14.66 1.71
N THR A 105 0.29 15.16 1.66
CA THR A 105 0.74 16.22 2.57
C THR A 105 -0.12 17.47 2.46
N SER A 106 -0.43 17.93 1.25
CA SER A 106 -1.24 19.12 1.03
C SER A 106 -2.69 18.97 1.51
N LYS A 107 -3.18 17.73 1.56
CA LYS A 107 -4.56 17.39 1.94
C LYS A 107 -4.68 16.94 3.39
N ASN A 108 -3.57 16.85 4.13
CA ASN A 108 -3.48 16.25 5.48
C ASN A 108 -3.99 14.80 5.52
N ILE A 109 -3.78 14.06 4.44
CA ILE A 109 -4.03 12.62 4.36
C ILE A 109 -2.78 11.87 4.81
N THR A 110 -2.93 10.88 5.68
CA THR A 110 -1.84 9.99 6.09
C THR A 110 -1.65 8.90 5.03
N LEU A 111 -0.41 8.68 4.59
CA LEU A 111 -0.05 7.53 3.75
C LEU A 111 0.59 6.44 4.60
N PRO A 112 0.47 5.17 4.20
CA PRO A 112 1.08 4.07 4.92
C PRO A 112 2.62 4.14 4.88
N ASP A 113 3.26 3.77 5.98
CA ASP A 113 4.72 3.71 6.09
C ASP A 113 5.32 2.44 5.43
N SER A 114 4.50 1.43 5.24
CA SER A 114 4.86 0.16 4.60
C SER A 114 3.74 -0.30 3.67
N MET A 115 4.06 -1.24 2.80
CA MET A 115 3.04 -1.89 1.96
C MET A 115 2.10 -2.75 2.83
N SER A 116 0.90 -3.03 2.32
CA SER A 116 -0.09 -3.89 2.97
C SER A 116 0.46 -5.30 3.22
N SER A 117 -0.19 -6.03 4.12
CA SER A 117 0.15 -7.43 4.42
C SER A 117 0.15 -8.31 3.16
N ASP A 118 -0.84 -8.15 2.28
CA ASP A 118 -0.93 -8.89 1.03
C ASP A 118 0.25 -8.58 0.09
N HIS A 119 0.63 -7.31 -0.03
CA HIS A 119 1.78 -6.91 -0.84
C HIS A 119 3.10 -7.41 -0.24
N MET A 120 3.23 -7.44 1.10
CA MET A 120 4.38 -8.05 1.77
C MET A 120 4.48 -9.55 1.50
N ASP A 121 3.34 -10.26 1.47
CA ASP A 121 3.28 -11.67 1.14
C ASP A 121 3.68 -11.93 -0.31
N HIS A 122 3.20 -11.13 -1.27
CA HIS A 122 3.63 -11.17 -2.66
C HIS A 122 5.16 -11.00 -2.79
N MET A 123 5.72 -10.05 -2.05
CA MET A 123 7.17 -9.84 -2.03
C MET A 123 7.95 -10.99 -1.39
N ARG A 124 7.40 -11.61 -0.33
CA ARG A 124 8.00 -12.78 0.30
C ARG A 124 8.08 -13.96 -0.68
N GLU A 125 6.97 -14.27 -1.36
CA GLU A 125 6.92 -15.32 -2.37
C GLU A 125 7.91 -15.07 -3.52
N LEU A 126 7.95 -13.85 -4.04
CA LEU A 126 8.85 -13.47 -5.12
C LEU A 126 10.34 -13.61 -4.73
N ARG A 127 10.68 -13.32 -3.47
CA ARG A 127 12.05 -13.48 -2.95
C ARG A 127 12.53 -14.93 -2.89
N GLU A 128 11.63 -15.89 -2.86
CA GLU A 128 11.95 -17.32 -2.88
C GLU A 128 12.30 -17.84 -4.28
N LYS A 129 11.90 -17.10 -5.34
CA LYS A 129 12.10 -17.51 -6.73
C LYS A 129 13.50 -17.16 -7.26
N GLN A 130 13.95 -17.92 -8.26
CA GLN A 130 15.25 -17.73 -8.91
C GLN A 130 15.18 -18.05 -10.41
N GLY A 131 16.11 -17.47 -11.18
CA GLY A 131 16.27 -17.77 -12.60
C GLY A 131 14.99 -17.51 -13.41
N ALA A 132 14.70 -18.39 -14.35
CA ALA A 132 13.51 -18.26 -15.21
C ALA A 132 12.18 -18.40 -14.45
N GLU A 133 12.15 -19.03 -13.28
CA GLU A 133 10.97 -19.07 -12.42
C GLU A 133 10.70 -17.68 -11.81
N PHE A 134 11.76 -17.00 -11.37
CA PHE A 134 11.67 -15.62 -10.90
C PHE A 134 11.13 -14.70 -12.00
N ASP A 135 11.69 -14.80 -13.22
CA ASP A 135 11.25 -13.94 -14.34
C ASP A 135 9.74 -14.10 -14.61
N ARG A 136 9.23 -15.33 -14.63
CA ARG A 136 7.81 -15.61 -14.84
C ARG A 136 6.94 -15.09 -13.68
N ASP A 137 7.32 -15.42 -12.45
CA ASP A 137 6.54 -15.03 -11.26
C ASP A 137 6.48 -13.51 -11.08
N TYR A 138 7.60 -12.81 -11.34
CA TYR A 138 7.64 -11.36 -11.36
C TYR A 138 6.65 -10.79 -12.39
N MET A 139 6.68 -11.27 -13.64
CA MET A 139 5.78 -10.77 -14.68
C MET A 139 4.31 -11.10 -14.38
N ASP A 140 4.02 -12.28 -13.81
CA ASP A 140 2.67 -12.66 -13.40
C ASP A 140 2.13 -11.72 -12.33
N LYS A 141 2.93 -11.42 -11.30
CA LYS A 141 2.55 -10.51 -10.21
C LYS A 141 2.35 -9.08 -10.70
N ILE A 142 3.23 -8.59 -11.58
CA ILE A 142 3.10 -7.22 -12.13
C ILE A 142 1.86 -7.10 -13.02
N VAL A 143 1.54 -8.09 -13.86
CA VAL A 143 0.31 -8.08 -14.65
C VAL A 143 -0.91 -8.01 -13.74
N SER A 144 -0.97 -8.88 -12.71
CA SER A 144 -2.09 -8.89 -11.76
C SER A 144 -2.21 -7.60 -10.95
N ALA A 145 -1.10 -7.02 -10.51
CA ALA A 145 -1.10 -5.74 -9.79
C ALA A 145 -1.66 -4.62 -10.69
N HIS A 146 -1.20 -4.56 -11.94
CA HIS A 146 -1.71 -3.55 -12.89
C HIS A 146 -3.17 -3.73 -13.26
N ASP A 147 -3.70 -4.97 -13.34
CA ASP A 147 -5.14 -5.19 -13.51
C ASP A 147 -5.94 -4.53 -12.37
N ASN A 148 -5.50 -4.72 -11.13
CA ASN A 148 -6.14 -4.14 -9.96
C ASN A 148 -5.99 -2.61 -9.92
N ASP A 149 -4.78 -2.11 -10.19
CA ASP A 149 -4.51 -0.67 -10.19
C ASP A 149 -5.28 0.05 -11.29
N ILE A 150 -5.34 -0.50 -12.49
CA ILE A 150 -6.13 0.07 -13.59
C ILE A 150 -7.59 0.19 -13.18
N SER A 151 -8.18 -0.86 -12.60
CA SER A 151 -9.57 -0.82 -12.12
C SER A 151 -9.77 0.28 -11.08
N MET A 152 -8.93 0.33 -10.06
CA MET A 152 -9.01 1.34 -9.00
C MET A 152 -8.84 2.78 -9.52
N PHE A 153 -7.93 2.99 -10.48
CA PHE A 153 -7.71 4.30 -11.09
C PHE A 153 -8.83 4.69 -12.07
N GLU A 154 -9.45 3.71 -12.77
CA GLU A 154 -10.64 3.93 -13.60
C GLU A 154 -11.82 4.38 -12.75
N ASP A 155 -12.08 3.70 -11.63
CA ASP A 155 -13.17 4.04 -10.71
C ASP A 155 -13.09 5.51 -10.29
N VAL A 156 -11.91 5.99 -9.91
CA VAL A 156 -11.72 7.40 -9.52
C VAL A 156 -11.76 8.36 -10.72
N ALA A 157 -11.11 8.00 -11.83
CA ALA A 157 -11.01 8.89 -12.99
C ALA A 157 -12.36 9.11 -13.70
N GLU A 158 -13.22 8.09 -13.69
CA GLU A 158 -14.48 8.07 -14.43
C GLU A 158 -15.70 8.44 -13.56
N ASP A 159 -15.58 8.43 -12.21
CA ASP A 159 -16.67 8.83 -11.33
C ASP A 159 -16.94 10.34 -11.46
N GLU A 160 -18.13 10.69 -12.02
CA GLU A 160 -18.55 12.07 -12.20
C GLU A 160 -18.78 12.81 -10.87
N ASN A 161 -19.01 12.08 -9.78
CA ASN A 161 -19.30 12.61 -8.46
C ASN A 161 -18.06 12.65 -7.54
N TYR A 162 -16.90 12.19 -8.00
CA TYR A 162 -15.69 12.21 -7.18
C TYR A 162 -15.32 13.66 -6.82
N GLU A 163 -15.39 13.98 -5.52
CA GLU A 163 -15.33 15.36 -5.05
C GLU A 163 -13.92 15.96 -5.10
N ASP A 164 -12.86 15.15 -4.87
CA ASP A 164 -11.49 15.67 -4.86
C ASP A 164 -10.92 15.75 -6.28
N ALA A 165 -11.02 16.93 -6.88
CA ALA A 165 -10.59 17.19 -8.26
C ALA A 165 -9.09 16.92 -8.51
N ASP A 166 -8.22 17.11 -7.50
CA ASP A 166 -6.77 16.86 -7.66
C ASP A 166 -6.49 15.37 -7.69
N VAL A 167 -7.16 14.58 -6.84
CA VAL A 167 -7.04 13.11 -6.83
C VAL A 167 -7.59 12.54 -8.13
N LYS A 168 -8.74 13.01 -8.59
CA LYS A 168 -9.31 12.63 -9.89
C LYS A 168 -8.37 12.97 -11.06
N ALA A 169 -7.75 14.14 -11.03
CA ALA A 169 -6.78 14.55 -12.06
C ALA A 169 -5.52 13.68 -12.03
N PHE A 170 -5.03 13.31 -10.85
CA PHE A 170 -3.91 12.39 -10.69
C PHE A 170 -4.24 11.00 -11.25
N ALA A 171 -5.42 10.45 -10.93
CA ALA A 171 -5.88 9.17 -11.47
C ALA A 171 -5.97 9.21 -13.00
N SER A 172 -6.65 10.21 -13.56
CA SER A 172 -6.81 10.40 -15.01
C SER A 172 -5.48 10.55 -15.75
N LYS A 173 -4.51 11.24 -15.15
CA LYS A 173 -3.17 11.45 -15.70
C LYS A 173 -2.33 10.17 -15.67
N THR A 174 -2.46 9.36 -14.62
CA THR A 174 -1.65 8.17 -14.39
C THR A 174 -2.16 6.95 -15.16
N LEU A 175 -3.47 6.82 -15.33
CA LEU A 175 -4.13 5.68 -15.96
C LEU A 175 -3.57 5.27 -17.33
N PRO A 176 -3.28 6.20 -18.29
CA PRO A 176 -2.66 5.81 -19.55
C PRO A 176 -1.30 5.11 -19.38
N LYS A 177 -0.53 5.52 -18.39
CA LYS A 177 0.79 4.94 -18.08
C LYS A 177 0.65 3.53 -17.50
N LEU A 178 -0.31 3.31 -16.59
CA LEU A 178 -0.60 1.98 -16.05
C LEU A 178 -1.03 1.02 -17.17
N ARG A 179 -1.86 1.46 -18.10
CA ARG A 179 -2.27 0.67 -19.27
C ARG A 179 -1.08 0.34 -20.18
N GLU A 180 -0.14 1.27 -20.39
CA GLU A 180 1.10 1.03 -21.15
C GLU A 180 1.99 -0.02 -20.46
N HIS A 181 2.16 0.10 -19.13
CA HIS A 181 2.92 -0.87 -18.34
C HIS A 181 2.29 -2.26 -18.41
N HIS A 182 1.00 -2.36 -18.19
CA HIS A 182 0.25 -3.61 -18.26
C HIS A 182 0.42 -4.31 -19.63
N GLN A 183 0.22 -3.56 -20.72
CA GLN A 183 0.37 -4.11 -22.08
C GLN A 183 1.80 -4.63 -22.31
N ARG A 184 2.83 -3.88 -21.87
CA ARG A 184 4.22 -4.30 -22.01
C ARG A 184 4.54 -5.51 -21.12
N ALA A 185 4.02 -5.54 -19.90
CA ALA A 185 4.16 -6.67 -18.99
C ALA A 185 3.57 -7.96 -19.60
N GLN A 186 2.36 -7.86 -20.14
CA GLN A 186 1.69 -8.99 -20.80
C GLN A 186 2.50 -9.52 -22.00
N GLN A 187 3.03 -8.64 -22.85
CA GLN A 187 3.87 -9.04 -23.98
C GLN A 187 5.14 -9.79 -23.55
N ILE A 188 5.80 -9.32 -22.49
CA ILE A 188 7.00 -9.98 -21.95
C ILE A 188 6.62 -11.33 -21.35
N LYS A 189 5.56 -11.40 -20.54
CA LYS A 189 5.02 -12.62 -19.94
C LYS A 189 4.75 -13.69 -21.01
N ASP A 190 4.05 -13.33 -22.09
CA ASP A 190 3.73 -14.25 -23.18
C ASP A 190 5.00 -14.76 -23.88
N GLY A 191 6.02 -13.90 -24.00
CA GLY A 191 7.34 -14.27 -24.53
C GLY A 191 8.13 -15.24 -23.66
N LEU A 192 7.91 -15.23 -22.34
CA LEU A 192 8.57 -16.16 -21.39
C LEU A 192 7.96 -17.57 -21.38
N GLN A 193 6.78 -17.76 -21.97
CA GLN A 193 6.06 -19.03 -22.02
C GLN A 193 6.38 -19.86 -23.28
N GLN A 194 7.08 -19.27 -24.25
CA GLN A 194 7.49 -19.92 -25.51
C GLN A 194 8.86 -20.59 -25.38
#